data_2508430214719e3f6c651c5c1f930267
#
_entry.id   2508430214719e3f6c651c5c1f930267
#
_cell.length_a   1.000
_cell.length_b   1.000
_cell.length_c   1.000
_cell.angle_alpha   90.00
_cell.angle_beta   90.00
_cell.angle_gamma   90.00
#
_symmetry.space_group_name_H-M   'P 1'
#
loop_
_entity.id
_entity.type
_entity.pdbx_description
1 polymer ?
#
loop_
_entity_poly.entity_id
_entity_poly.type
_entity_poly.pdbx_seq_one_letter_code
_entity_poly.pdbx_strand_id
1 'polypeptide(L)'
;MKVIVALEHRFACTPDGSIWTESQFPHSFWTRYLEVFDRVGVVARVKEVSSVPSNWKRADGDRVSFANVPHYIGPWQYLLKAEQVKQAARNAVGASDAVIFRVSSQISQCIEPSLRSSGQPYAVEVVADPYDVFAPGSVKSPLRPFFRWFFPWLLRRTCAGATSAAYVTENALQRRYPPAPEAFSTHYSSVELPEIAFVKTPRSIPQDKKTFTLICVGTLGQLYKAQDVLINAIAICIEEGLDLKLVLVVVG
;
A
#
# COMPACT_ATOMS: atom_id res chain seq x y z
N MET A 1 2.23 18.30 17.22
CA MET A 1 1.44 18.34 15.96
C MET A 1 0.94 16.94 15.62
N LYS A 2 -0.30 16.79 15.17
CA LYS A 2 -0.89 15.51 14.77
C LYS A 2 -0.74 15.33 13.24
N VAL A 3 -0.43 14.09 12.82
CA VAL A 3 -0.51 13.70 11.41
C VAL A 3 -1.69 12.77 11.17
N ILE A 4 -2.43 13.01 10.09
CA ILE A 4 -3.46 12.11 9.56
C ILE A 4 -2.86 11.32 8.42
N VAL A 5 -2.88 9.99 8.52
CA VAL A 5 -2.44 9.09 7.44
C VAL A 5 -3.68 8.38 6.88
N ALA A 6 -4.05 8.72 5.64
CA ALA A 6 -5.18 8.10 4.96
C ALA A 6 -4.71 7.02 3.99
N LEU A 7 -5.26 5.81 4.11
CA LEU A 7 -4.83 4.66 3.30
C LEU A 7 -5.96 3.68 2.99
N GLU A 8 -5.76 2.91 1.93
CA GLU A 8 -6.71 1.91 1.48
C GLU A 8 -6.37 0.53 2.06
N HIS A 9 -6.56 0.37 3.38
CA HIS A 9 -6.38 -0.89 4.07
C HIS A 9 -7.65 -1.26 4.87
N ARG A 10 -7.77 -2.51 5.25
CA ARG A 10 -8.90 -3.05 6.02
C ARG A 10 -8.40 -3.51 7.37
N PHE A 11 -8.92 -2.89 8.41
CA PHE A 11 -8.65 -3.26 9.79
C PHE A 11 -9.91 -3.88 10.42
N ALA A 12 -9.74 -4.56 11.54
CA ALA A 12 -10.82 -5.06 12.36
C ALA A 12 -10.85 -4.34 13.71
N CYS A 13 -12.05 -4.06 14.22
CA CYS A 13 -12.27 -3.51 15.54
C CYS A 13 -12.97 -4.55 16.42
N THR A 14 -12.37 -4.91 17.55
CA THR A 14 -12.95 -5.79 18.56
C THR A 14 -13.82 -5.00 19.53
N PRO A 15 -14.73 -5.66 20.32
CA PRO A 15 -15.69 -4.98 21.20
C PRO A 15 -15.05 -4.11 22.29
N ASP A 16 -13.79 -4.35 22.64
CA ASP A 16 -12.99 -3.52 23.55
C ASP A 16 -12.44 -2.24 22.89
N GLY A 17 -12.76 -1.99 21.62
CA GLY A 17 -12.30 -0.85 20.83
C GLY A 17 -10.92 -1.00 20.23
N SER A 18 -10.23 -2.12 20.44
CA SER A 18 -8.89 -2.38 19.87
C SER A 18 -8.94 -2.60 18.36
N ILE A 19 -7.95 -2.03 17.64
CA ILE A 19 -7.85 -2.16 16.18
C ILE A 19 -6.75 -3.15 15.83
N TRP A 20 -7.09 -4.06 14.90
CA TRP A 20 -6.25 -5.19 14.52
C TRP A 20 -6.03 -5.24 13.01
N THR A 21 -4.86 -5.77 12.63
CA THR A 21 -4.50 -6.04 11.23
C THR A 21 -3.97 -7.46 11.07
N GLU A 22 -4.30 -8.07 9.94
CA GLU A 22 -3.86 -9.43 9.60
C GLU A 22 -2.36 -9.48 9.28
N SER A 23 -1.86 -8.51 8.50
CA SER A 23 -0.50 -8.57 7.96
C SER A 23 0.26 -7.26 8.01
N GLN A 24 -0.28 -6.21 7.42
CA GLN A 24 0.39 -4.92 7.24
C GLN A 24 -0.12 -3.88 8.23
N PHE A 25 0.71 -2.88 8.53
CA PHE A 25 0.37 -1.73 9.37
C PHE A 25 0.06 -2.05 10.83
N PRO A 26 0.87 -2.91 11.52
CA PRO A 26 0.79 -3.01 12.97
C PRO A 26 1.19 -1.69 13.63
N HIS A 27 1.00 -1.56 14.95
CA HIS A 27 1.39 -0.35 15.70
C HIS A 27 2.84 0.07 15.42
N SER A 28 3.77 -0.88 15.32
CA SER A 28 5.19 -0.61 15.00
C SER A 28 5.39 0.08 13.64
N PHE A 29 4.48 -0.08 12.69
CA PHE A 29 4.56 0.64 11.42
C PHE A 29 4.40 2.15 11.60
N TRP A 30 3.60 2.60 12.56
CA TRP A 30 3.30 4.02 12.77
C TRP A 30 4.38 4.75 13.55
N THR A 31 5.30 4.03 14.21
CA THR A 31 6.40 4.65 15.00
C THR A 31 7.28 5.57 14.15
N ARG A 32 7.47 5.28 12.86
CA ARG A 32 8.18 6.15 11.92
C ARG A 32 7.61 7.56 11.80
N TYR A 33 6.30 7.68 11.91
CA TYR A 33 5.64 9.00 11.91
C TYR A 33 5.74 9.68 13.27
N LEU A 34 5.78 8.89 14.36
CA LEU A 34 5.94 9.38 15.72
C LEU A 34 7.34 9.94 16.04
N GLU A 35 8.32 9.68 15.17
CA GLU A 35 9.63 10.33 15.23
C GLU A 35 9.56 11.82 14.88
N VAL A 36 8.55 12.22 14.11
CA VAL A 36 8.36 13.60 13.64
C VAL A 36 7.11 14.25 14.24
N PHE A 37 6.06 13.47 14.44
CA PHE A 37 4.75 13.96 14.90
C PHE A 37 4.43 13.44 16.30
N ASP A 38 3.72 14.23 17.09
CA ASP A 38 3.33 13.85 18.47
C ASP A 38 2.27 12.73 18.49
N ARG A 39 1.40 12.69 17.46
CA ARG A 39 0.28 11.75 17.36
C ARG A 39 0.02 11.37 15.91
N VAL A 40 -0.43 10.14 15.70
CA VAL A 40 -0.88 9.63 14.39
C VAL A 40 -2.37 9.33 14.44
N GLY A 41 -3.14 9.89 13.52
CA GLY A 41 -4.51 9.53 13.24
C GLY A 41 -4.60 8.74 11.95
N VAL A 42 -5.02 7.50 12.00
CA VAL A 42 -5.14 6.62 10.82
C VAL A 42 -6.57 6.68 10.30
N VAL A 43 -6.75 7.02 9.02
CA VAL A 43 -8.05 7.02 8.36
C VAL A 43 -8.11 5.85 7.39
N ALA A 44 -8.85 4.82 7.77
CA ALA A 44 -8.90 3.56 7.04
C ALA A 44 -10.24 2.84 7.23
N ARG A 45 -10.51 1.83 6.40
CA ARG A 45 -11.70 0.98 6.55
C ARG A 45 -11.59 0.09 7.77
N VAL A 46 -12.58 0.13 8.62
CA VAL A 46 -12.63 -0.70 9.83
C VAL A 46 -13.91 -1.54 9.82
N LYS A 47 -13.77 -2.83 10.07
CA LYS A 47 -14.87 -3.78 10.24
C LYS A 47 -14.98 -4.17 11.69
N GLU A 48 -16.17 -4.05 12.29
CA GLU A 48 -16.46 -4.62 13.60
C GLU A 48 -16.48 -6.13 13.53
N VAL A 49 -15.82 -6.78 14.46
CA VAL A 49 -15.73 -8.24 14.59
C VAL A 49 -15.81 -8.65 16.06
N SER A 50 -16.33 -9.83 16.34
CA SER A 50 -16.42 -10.35 17.72
C SER A 50 -15.03 -10.73 18.30
N SER A 51 -14.14 -11.22 17.45
CA SER A 51 -12.77 -11.61 17.81
C SER A 51 -11.88 -11.64 16.58
N VAL A 52 -10.57 -11.70 16.78
CA VAL A 52 -9.55 -11.85 15.75
C VAL A 52 -8.69 -13.10 16.01
N PRO A 53 -8.10 -13.70 14.97
CA PRO A 53 -7.12 -14.78 15.14
C PRO A 53 -5.90 -14.34 15.95
N SER A 54 -5.27 -15.26 16.67
CA SER A 54 -4.13 -14.96 17.56
C SER A 54 -2.87 -14.47 16.84
N ASN A 55 -2.75 -14.74 15.54
CA ASN A 55 -1.63 -14.26 14.72
C ASN A 55 -1.82 -12.83 14.18
N TRP A 56 -2.99 -12.21 14.38
CA TRP A 56 -3.19 -10.81 14.02
C TRP A 56 -2.43 -9.89 14.97
N LYS A 57 -2.07 -8.71 14.46
CA LYS A 57 -1.27 -7.74 15.19
C LYS A 57 -2.12 -6.52 15.56
N ARG A 58 -1.90 -5.98 16.74
CA ARG A 58 -2.53 -4.72 17.14
C ARG A 58 -2.01 -3.57 16.27
N ALA A 59 -2.92 -2.72 15.79
CA ALA A 59 -2.60 -1.61 14.91
C ALA A 59 -2.69 -0.24 15.60
N ASP A 60 -3.59 -0.08 16.57
CA ASP A 60 -3.70 1.09 17.44
C ASP A 60 -2.79 0.96 18.66
N GLY A 61 -2.65 2.03 19.45
CA GLY A 61 -1.86 2.02 20.67
C GLY A 61 -1.46 3.42 21.12
N ASP A 62 -0.37 3.52 21.90
CA ASP A 62 0.11 4.81 22.37
C ASP A 62 0.34 5.79 21.22
N ARG A 63 -0.26 6.98 21.33
CA ARG A 63 -0.23 8.06 20.34
C ARG A 63 -0.72 7.72 18.92
N VAL A 64 -1.29 6.50 18.71
CA VAL A 64 -1.86 6.05 17.44
C VAL A 64 -3.35 5.77 17.60
N SER A 65 -4.18 6.53 16.91
CA SER A 65 -5.64 6.40 16.95
C SER A 65 -6.21 6.19 15.55
N PHE A 66 -7.41 5.61 15.47
CA PHE A 66 -8.09 5.36 14.21
C PHE A 66 -9.37 6.20 14.10
N ALA A 67 -9.58 6.78 12.92
CA ALA A 67 -10.86 7.30 12.49
C ALA A 67 -11.46 6.27 11.53
N ASN A 68 -12.49 5.57 12.03
CA ASN A 68 -13.06 4.42 11.35
C ASN A 68 -13.91 4.87 10.16
N VAL A 69 -13.47 4.50 8.95
CA VAL A 69 -14.29 4.61 7.74
C VAL A 69 -15.10 3.33 7.58
N PRO A 70 -16.39 3.41 7.21
CA PRO A 70 -17.23 2.25 7.00
C PRO A 70 -16.60 1.20 6.09
N HIS A 71 -16.63 -0.07 6.50
CA HIS A 71 -16.03 -1.16 5.73
C HIS A 71 -16.83 -1.43 4.44
N TYR A 72 -16.10 -1.56 3.33
CA TYR A 72 -16.61 -1.97 2.02
C TYR A 72 -15.59 -2.84 1.27
N ILE A 73 -16.09 -3.67 0.37
CA ILE A 73 -15.29 -4.49 -0.55
C ILE A 73 -15.79 -4.23 -1.98
N GLY A 74 -14.89 -3.81 -2.84
CA GLY A 74 -15.17 -3.55 -4.26
C GLY A 74 -16.07 -2.32 -4.50
N PRO A 75 -16.29 -1.99 -5.79
CA PRO A 75 -16.95 -0.74 -6.17
C PRO A 75 -18.43 -0.69 -5.78
N TRP A 76 -19.15 -1.79 -5.82
CA TRP A 76 -20.58 -1.82 -5.52
C TRP A 76 -20.89 -1.49 -4.06
N GLN A 77 -20.14 -2.12 -3.11
CA GLN A 77 -20.33 -1.80 -1.70
C GLN A 77 -19.87 -0.38 -1.37
N TYR A 78 -18.83 0.12 -2.07
CA TYR A 78 -18.43 1.51 -1.96
C TYR A 78 -19.55 2.45 -2.38
N LEU A 79 -20.18 2.23 -3.54
CA LEU A 79 -21.28 3.10 -4.03
C LEU A 79 -22.46 3.17 -3.04
N LEU A 80 -22.82 2.03 -2.44
CA LEU A 80 -23.90 1.98 -1.43
C LEU A 80 -23.58 2.76 -0.15
N LYS A 81 -22.30 2.91 0.19
CA LYS A 81 -21.84 3.57 1.41
C LYS A 81 -21.11 4.90 1.14
N ALA A 82 -21.11 5.38 -0.10
CA ALA A 82 -20.25 6.46 -0.55
C ALA A 82 -20.36 7.74 0.31
N GLU A 83 -21.59 8.14 0.66
CA GLU A 83 -21.77 9.34 1.48
C GLU A 83 -21.28 9.15 2.92
N GLN A 84 -21.50 7.98 3.52
CA GLN A 84 -21.00 7.66 4.85
C GLN A 84 -19.45 7.63 4.85
N VAL A 85 -18.84 7.03 3.81
CA VAL A 85 -17.38 6.98 3.63
C VAL A 85 -16.80 8.38 3.48
N LYS A 86 -17.39 9.23 2.63
CA LYS A 86 -16.98 10.62 2.42
C LYS A 86 -17.07 11.43 3.71
N GLN A 87 -18.18 11.33 4.42
CA GLN A 87 -18.40 12.06 5.66
C GLN A 87 -17.42 11.63 6.74
N ALA A 88 -17.25 10.31 6.97
CA ALA A 88 -16.31 9.79 7.95
C ALA A 88 -14.86 10.22 7.63
N ALA A 89 -14.44 10.10 6.36
CA ALA A 89 -13.11 10.47 5.92
C ALA A 89 -12.83 11.98 6.10
N ARG A 90 -13.76 12.85 5.74
CA ARG A 90 -13.62 14.31 5.88
C ARG A 90 -13.60 14.76 7.34
N ASN A 91 -14.47 14.20 8.17
CA ASN A 91 -14.56 14.53 9.59
C ASN A 91 -13.31 14.08 10.39
N ALA A 92 -12.51 13.18 9.83
CA ALA A 92 -11.29 12.70 10.45
C ALA A 92 -10.13 13.71 10.42
N VAL A 93 -10.22 14.73 9.57
CA VAL A 93 -9.13 15.70 9.33
C VAL A 93 -9.47 17.05 9.94
N GLY A 94 -8.66 17.48 10.89
CA GLY A 94 -8.74 18.84 11.47
C GLY A 94 -7.93 19.86 10.66
N ALA A 95 -8.31 21.12 10.77
CA ALA A 95 -7.68 22.22 10.03
C ALA A 95 -6.17 22.40 10.32
N SER A 96 -5.71 21.98 11.50
CA SER A 96 -4.31 22.09 11.93
C SER A 96 -3.53 20.77 11.82
N ASP A 97 -4.14 19.72 11.28
CA ASP A 97 -3.48 18.42 11.11
C ASP A 97 -2.56 18.45 9.88
N ALA A 98 -1.39 17.83 9.99
CA ALA A 98 -0.63 17.42 8.80
C ALA A 98 -1.34 16.25 8.13
N VAL A 99 -1.35 16.19 6.81
CA VAL A 99 -2.07 15.13 6.08
C VAL A 99 -1.13 14.41 5.12
N ILE A 100 -1.10 13.09 5.23
CA ILE A 100 -0.36 12.21 4.33
C ILE A 100 -1.33 11.22 3.69
N PHE A 101 -1.37 11.21 2.36
CA PHE A 101 -2.12 10.23 1.60
C PHE A 101 -1.23 9.09 1.14
N ARG A 102 -1.48 7.89 1.64
CA ARG A 102 -0.82 6.69 1.13
C ARG A 102 -1.63 6.14 -0.05
N VAL A 103 -1.20 6.50 -1.25
CA VAL A 103 -1.94 6.34 -2.51
C VAL A 103 -1.48 5.11 -3.32
N SER A 104 -2.39 4.48 -4.11
CA SER A 104 -3.73 4.96 -4.51
C SER A 104 -4.79 4.59 -3.48
N SER A 105 -5.60 5.55 -3.06
CA SER A 105 -6.63 5.35 -2.03
C SER A 105 -7.91 6.11 -2.39
N GLN A 106 -9.05 5.40 -2.34
CA GLN A 106 -10.38 6.00 -2.49
C GLN A 106 -10.72 6.92 -1.30
N ILE A 107 -10.21 6.60 -0.11
CA ILE A 107 -10.37 7.42 1.09
C ILE A 107 -9.69 8.78 0.89
N SER A 108 -8.48 8.79 0.34
CA SER A 108 -7.76 10.04 0.01
C SER A 108 -8.55 10.91 -0.96
N GLN A 109 -9.23 10.29 -1.94
CA GLN A 109 -10.08 11.02 -2.89
C GLN A 109 -11.33 11.62 -2.25
N CYS A 110 -11.77 11.10 -1.11
CA CYS A 110 -12.85 11.71 -0.34
C CYS A 110 -12.41 12.93 0.46
N ILE A 111 -11.13 12.98 0.87
CA ILE A 111 -10.54 14.04 1.70
C ILE A 111 -9.97 15.18 0.83
N GLU A 112 -9.24 14.84 -0.23
CA GLU A 112 -8.47 15.78 -1.08
C GLU A 112 -9.27 17.02 -1.54
N PRO A 113 -10.54 16.92 -1.97
CA PRO A 113 -11.29 18.11 -2.39
C PRO A 113 -11.50 19.13 -1.27
N SER A 114 -11.66 18.68 -0.02
CA SER A 114 -11.81 19.61 1.12
C SER A 114 -10.49 20.31 1.47
N LEU A 115 -9.37 19.61 1.42
CA LEU A 115 -8.05 20.22 1.63
C LEU A 115 -7.73 21.25 0.55
N ARG A 116 -8.02 20.91 -0.69
CA ARG A 116 -7.82 21.84 -1.82
C ARG A 116 -8.68 23.10 -1.68
N SER A 117 -9.94 22.98 -1.26
CA SER A 117 -10.83 24.13 -1.08
C SER A 117 -10.44 25.02 0.11
N SER A 118 -9.86 24.45 1.16
CA SER A 118 -9.37 25.18 2.33
C SER A 118 -7.94 25.71 2.18
N GLY A 119 -7.20 25.29 1.13
CA GLY A 119 -5.78 25.60 0.96
C GLY A 119 -4.87 24.83 1.93
N GLN A 120 -5.39 23.79 2.63
CA GLN A 120 -4.59 22.99 3.55
C GLN A 120 -3.65 22.06 2.76
N PRO A 121 -2.32 22.10 3.02
CA PRO A 121 -1.35 21.29 2.31
C PRO A 121 -1.48 19.81 2.67
N TYR A 122 -1.08 18.93 1.73
CA TYR A 122 -0.97 17.50 1.98
C TYR A 122 0.26 16.91 1.29
N ALA A 123 0.76 15.81 1.83
CA ALA A 123 1.80 15.00 1.26
C ALA A 123 1.24 13.69 0.69
N VAL A 124 1.97 13.05 -0.25
CA VAL A 124 1.62 11.75 -0.78
C VAL A 124 2.76 10.74 -0.60
N GLU A 125 2.40 9.52 -0.24
CA GLU A 125 3.26 8.33 -0.34
C GLU A 125 2.75 7.44 -1.47
N VAL A 126 3.48 7.36 -2.57
CA VAL A 126 3.10 6.58 -3.75
C VAL A 126 3.69 5.19 -3.63
N VAL A 127 2.86 4.21 -3.25
CA VAL A 127 3.30 2.86 -2.86
C VAL A 127 2.91 1.77 -3.86
N ALA A 128 2.13 2.11 -4.88
CA ALA A 128 1.70 1.17 -5.91
C ALA A 128 1.44 1.90 -7.22
N ASP A 129 1.53 1.17 -8.32
CA ASP A 129 1.21 1.66 -9.65
C ASP A 129 -0.15 1.10 -10.10
N PRO A 130 -1.22 1.91 -10.11
CA PRO A 130 -2.52 1.45 -10.57
C PRO A 130 -2.53 1.06 -12.06
N TYR A 131 -1.63 1.60 -12.87
CA TYR A 131 -1.50 1.20 -14.28
C TYR A 131 -1.07 -0.27 -14.42
N ASP A 132 -0.15 -0.72 -13.57
CA ASP A 132 0.32 -2.11 -13.56
C ASP A 132 -0.65 -3.03 -12.79
N VAL A 133 -1.28 -2.55 -11.72
CA VAL A 133 -2.34 -3.29 -10.99
C VAL A 133 -3.49 -3.67 -11.92
N PHE A 134 -3.85 -2.81 -12.88
CA PHE A 134 -4.90 -3.07 -13.88
C PHE A 134 -4.34 -3.46 -15.25
N ALA A 135 -3.12 -4.02 -15.33
CA ALA A 135 -2.54 -4.54 -16.57
C ALA A 135 -3.38 -5.71 -17.15
N PRO A 136 -3.28 -6.02 -18.46
CA PRO A 136 -3.93 -7.19 -19.03
C PRO A 136 -3.56 -8.46 -18.25
N GLY A 137 -4.56 -9.28 -17.89
CA GLY A 137 -4.35 -10.51 -17.11
C GLY A 137 -4.32 -10.33 -15.59
N SER A 138 -4.11 -9.12 -15.06
CA SER A 138 -3.94 -8.88 -13.62
C SER A 138 -5.22 -8.96 -12.80
N VAL A 139 -6.35 -8.53 -13.37
CA VAL A 139 -7.65 -8.48 -12.72
C VAL A 139 -8.74 -8.97 -13.67
N LYS A 140 -9.58 -9.88 -13.21
CA LYS A 140 -10.75 -10.39 -13.95
C LYS A 140 -11.94 -9.43 -13.73
N SER A 141 -12.00 -8.35 -14.51
CA SER A 141 -13.11 -7.40 -14.48
C SER A 141 -13.34 -6.81 -15.87
N PRO A 142 -14.57 -6.72 -16.36
CA PRO A 142 -14.88 -6.06 -17.63
C PRO A 142 -14.55 -4.57 -17.62
N LEU A 143 -14.57 -3.93 -16.45
CA LEU A 143 -14.20 -2.51 -16.26
C LEU A 143 -12.69 -2.28 -16.12
N ARG A 144 -11.88 -3.33 -16.19
CA ARG A 144 -10.41 -3.23 -16.07
C ARG A 144 -9.77 -2.18 -16.98
N PRO A 145 -10.11 -2.09 -18.30
CA PRO A 145 -9.52 -1.07 -19.18
C PRO A 145 -9.84 0.36 -18.72
N PHE A 146 -11.07 0.59 -18.27
CA PHE A 146 -11.47 1.87 -17.69
C PHE A 146 -10.67 2.17 -16.41
N PHE A 147 -10.54 1.23 -15.50
CA PHE A 147 -9.77 1.42 -14.25
C PHE A 147 -8.29 1.65 -14.51
N ARG A 148 -7.72 0.99 -15.54
CA ARG A 148 -6.33 1.21 -15.97
C ARG A 148 -6.06 2.62 -16.49
N TRP A 149 -7.05 3.29 -17.02
CA TRP A 149 -6.99 4.69 -17.43
C TRP A 149 -7.33 5.63 -16.27
N PHE A 150 -8.42 5.38 -15.57
CA PHE A 150 -9.00 6.29 -14.57
C PHE A 150 -8.10 6.45 -13.32
N PHE A 151 -7.66 5.35 -12.70
CA PHE A 151 -6.86 5.42 -11.48
C PHE A 151 -5.48 6.05 -11.68
N PRO A 152 -4.72 5.79 -12.77
CA PRO A 152 -3.49 6.53 -13.06
C PRO A 152 -3.73 8.02 -13.27
N TRP A 153 -4.80 8.40 -13.98
CA TRP A 153 -5.17 9.80 -14.14
C TRP A 153 -5.44 10.47 -12.78
N LEU A 154 -6.21 9.81 -11.93
CA LEU A 154 -6.53 10.29 -10.59
C LEU A 154 -5.27 10.43 -9.72
N LEU A 155 -4.37 9.44 -9.75
CA LEU A 155 -3.12 9.48 -9.02
C LEU A 155 -2.20 10.62 -9.48
N ARG A 156 -2.09 10.86 -10.80
CA ARG A 156 -1.35 12.01 -11.34
C ARG A 156 -1.88 13.32 -10.78
N ARG A 157 -3.19 13.49 -10.78
CA ARG A 157 -3.84 14.68 -10.23
C ARG A 157 -3.53 14.86 -8.74
N THR A 158 -3.59 13.79 -7.96
CA THR A 158 -3.28 13.83 -6.52
C THR A 158 -1.81 14.17 -6.27
N CYS A 159 -0.88 13.58 -7.03
CA CYS A 159 0.55 13.90 -6.92
C CYS A 159 0.84 15.35 -7.33
N ALA A 160 0.24 15.82 -8.42
CA ALA A 160 0.43 17.21 -8.89
C ALA A 160 -0.14 18.29 -7.94
N GLY A 161 -1.05 17.92 -7.05
CA GLY A 161 -1.60 18.84 -6.03
C GLY A 161 -0.93 18.75 -4.67
N ALA A 162 0.00 17.80 -4.47
CA ALA A 162 0.69 17.59 -3.21
C ALA A 162 1.87 18.57 -3.03
N THR A 163 2.10 19.02 -1.80
CA THR A 163 3.28 19.83 -1.45
C THR A 163 4.54 19.00 -1.24
N SER A 164 4.38 17.69 -1.01
CA SER A 164 5.50 16.75 -0.90
C SER A 164 5.08 15.37 -1.42
N ALA A 165 6.02 14.65 -2.03
CA ALA A 165 5.78 13.32 -2.56
C ALA A 165 6.94 12.38 -2.25
N ALA A 166 6.63 11.22 -1.65
CA ALA A 166 7.58 10.14 -1.41
C ALA A 166 7.16 8.90 -2.21
N TYR A 167 8.11 8.28 -2.90
CA TYR A 167 7.85 7.16 -3.79
C TYR A 167 8.61 5.91 -3.36
N VAL A 168 8.02 4.73 -3.57
CA VAL A 168 8.72 3.46 -3.31
C VAL A 168 9.67 3.05 -4.44
N THR A 169 9.82 3.89 -5.44
CA THR A 169 10.80 3.73 -6.53
C THR A 169 11.66 4.98 -6.64
N GLU A 170 12.87 4.82 -7.13
CA GLU A 170 13.78 5.94 -7.35
C GLU A 170 13.38 6.80 -8.56
N ASN A 171 12.81 6.18 -9.61
CA ASN A 171 12.54 6.88 -10.87
C ASN A 171 11.20 6.52 -11.53
N ALA A 172 10.75 5.26 -11.45
CA ALA A 172 9.67 4.75 -12.28
C ALA A 172 8.31 5.43 -11.99
N LEU A 173 7.93 5.49 -10.72
CA LEU A 173 6.66 6.12 -10.31
C LEU A 173 6.71 7.64 -10.47
N GLN A 174 7.86 8.28 -10.19
CA GLN A 174 8.04 9.72 -10.36
C GLN A 174 7.83 10.17 -11.81
N ARG A 175 8.34 9.40 -12.78
CA ARG A 175 8.12 9.69 -14.22
C ARG A 175 6.66 9.55 -14.62
N ARG A 176 5.94 8.58 -14.06
CA ARG A 176 4.54 8.33 -14.39
C ARG A 176 3.58 9.24 -13.65
N TYR A 177 3.91 9.61 -12.42
CA TYR A 177 3.08 10.40 -11.50
C TYR A 177 3.91 11.55 -10.91
N PRO A 178 4.33 12.52 -11.72
CA PRO A 178 5.20 13.61 -11.25
C PRO A 178 4.48 14.45 -10.18
N PRO A 179 5.19 14.91 -9.14
CA PRO A 179 4.69 15.91 -8.21
C PRO A 179 4.65 17.29 -8.89
N ALA A 180 4.12 18.31 -8.19
CA ALA A 180 4.26 19.69 -8.63
C ALA A 180 5.76 20.05 -8.74
N PRO A 181 6.15 20.96 -9.67
CA PRO A 181 7.56 21.34 -9.87
C PRO A 181 8.26 21.85 -8.62
N GLU A 182 7.52 22.57 -7.77
CA GLU A 182 8.00 23.15 -6.52
C GLU A 182 7.86 22.22 -5.31
N ALA A 183 7.23 21.04 -5.47
CA ALA A 183 7.02 20.12 -4.38
C ALA A 183 8.31 19.37 -4.02
N PHE A 184 8.53 19.18 -2.72
CA PHE A 184 9.60 18.29 -2.26
C PHE A 184 9.34 16.86 -2.73
N SER A 185 10.32 16.23 -3.38
CA SER A 185 10.21 14.86 -3.87
C SER A 185 11.35 14.00 -3.38
N THR A 186 11.02 12.80 -2.89
CA THR A 186 12.00 11.82 -2.42
C THR A 186 11.56 10.38 -2.73
N HIS A 187 12.43 9.42 -2.45
CA HIS A 187 12.10 8.00 -2.52
C HIS A 187 12.51 7.27 -1.23
N TYR A 188 11.89 6.13 -0.98
CA TYR A 188 12.16 5.29 0.18
C TYR A 188 11.78 3.83 -0.09
N SER A 189 12.31 2.90 0.69
CA SER A 189 11.83 1.52 0.68
C SER A 189 10.65 1.34 1.63
N SER A 190 9.57 0.73 1.16
CA SER A 190 8.46 0.28 2.02
C SER A 190 8.70 -1.11 2.63
N VAL A 191 9.81 -1.73 2.31
CA VAL A 191 10.21 -3.05 2.84
C VAL A 191 10.97 -2.84 4.15
N GLU A 192 10.46 -3.41 5.23
CA GLU A 192 11.11 -3.45 6.53
C GLU A 192 11.81 -4.80 6.68
N LEU A 193 13.13 -4.77 6.76
CA LEU A 193 13.94 -5.95 7.03
C LEU A 193 14.50 -5.85 8.44
N PRO A 194 14.27 -6.84 9.32
CA PRO A 194 14.92 -6.89 10.62
C PRO A 194 16.41 -7.14 10.44
N GLU A 195 17.24 -6.73 11.41
CA GLU A 195 18.70 -6.89 11.34
C GLU A 195 19.13 -8.34 11.08
N ILE A 196 18.39 -9.31 11.60
CA ILE A 196 18.63 -10.74 11.37
C ILE A 196 18.51 -11.15 9.88
N ALA A 197 17.83 -10.35 9.05
CA ALA A 197 17.74 -10.60 7.61
C ALA A 197 19.01 -10.25 6.85
N PHE A 198 19.94 -9.52 7.47
CA PHE A 198 21.21 -9.14 6.87
C PHE A 198 22.29 -10.15 7.24
N VAL A 199 22.93 -10.73 6.23
CA VAL A 199 24.09 -11.61 6.44
C VAL A 199 25.37 -10.79 6.56
N LYS A 200 26.25 -11.17 7.50
CA LYS A 200 27.53 -10.46 7.72
C LYS A 200 28.50 -10.61 6.54
N THR A 201 28.43 -11.74 5.85
CA THR A 201 29.32 -12.05 4.74
C THR A 201 28.50 -12.42 3.50
N PRO A 202 28.80 -11.83 2.33
CA PRO A 202 28.15 -12.22 1.09
C PRO A 202 28.34 -13.72 0.80
N ARG A 203 27.31 -14.35 0.26
CA ARG A 203 27.39 -15.75 -0.17
C ARG A 203 28.32 -15.84 -1.37
N SER A 204 29.33 -16.73 -1.30
CA SER A 204 30.10 -17.13 -2.48
C SER A 204 29.26 -18.04 -3.39
N ILE A 205 29.29 -17.78 -4.68
CA ILE A 205 28.69 -18.66 -5.67
C ILE A 205 29.78 -19.60 -6.17
N PRO A 206 29.66 -20.93 -5.96
CA PRO A 206 30.64 -21.89 -6.49
C PRO A 206 30.69 -21.78 -8.04
N GLN A 207 31.90 -21.73 -8.60
CA GLN A 207 32.10 -21.61 -10.04
C GLN A 207 31.62 -22.85 -10.82
N ASP A 208 31.61 -24.01 -10.16
CA ASP A 208 31.20 -25.31 -10.77
C ASP A 208 29.73 -25.64 -10.58
N LYS A 209 28.91 -24.68 -10.18
CA LYS A 209 27.48 -24.91 -9.94
C LYS A 209 26.72 -25.14 -11.25
N LYS A 210 26.28 -26.40 -11.47
CA LYS A 210 25.49 -26.78 -12.65
C LYS A 210 24.01 -26.40 -12.51
N THR A 211 23.42 -26.58 -11.31
CA THR A 211 22.02 -26.30 -11.04
C THR A 211 21.84 -24.95 -10.39
N PHE A 212 21.04 -24.07 -10.96
CA PHE A 212 20.69 -22.79 -10.35
C PHE A 212 19.32 -22.87 -9.67
N THR A 213 19.26 -22.45 -8.42
CA THR A 213 17.99 -22.37 -7.66
C THR A 213 17.49 -20.93 -7.66
N LEU A 214 16.32 -20.73 -8.27
CA LEU A 214 15.59 -19.46 -8.20
C LEU A 214 14.60 -19.53 -7.05
N ILE A 215 14.47 -18.44 -6.32
CA ILE A 215 13.48 -18.30 -5.25
C ILE A 215 12.53 -17.16 -5.56
N CYS A 216 11.23 -17.39 -5.44
CA CYS A 216 10.21 -16.37 -5.54
C CYS A 216 9.36 -16.38 -4.27
N VAL A 217 9.28 -15.24 -3.60
CA VAL A 217 8.51 -15.08 -2.36
C VAL A 217 7.30 -14.20 -2.65
N GLY A 218 6.10 -14.65 -2.31
CA GLY A 218 4.89 -13.85 -2.51
C GLY A 218 3.59 -14.61 -2.32
N THR A 219 2.46 -13.91 -2.41
CA THR A 219 1.13 -14.52 -2.38
C THR A 219 0.72 -15.01 -3.77
N LEU A 220 0.07 -16.17 -3.85
CA LEU A 220 -0.51 -16.69 -5.10
C LEU A 220 -1.88 -16.06 -5.41
N GLY A 221 -2.50 -15.38 -4.47
CA GLY A 221 -3.84 -14.80 -4.63
C GLY A 221 -3.92 -13.59 -5.56
N GLN A 222 -2.79 -13.09 -6.07
CA GLN A 222 -2.74 -11.86 -6.86
C GLN A 222 -2.04 -12.09 -8.21
N LEU A 223 -2.83 -12.16 -9.27
CA LEU A 223 -2.34 -12.45 -10.63
C LEU A 223 -1.26 -11.47 -11.12
N TYR A 224 -1.25 -10.22 -10.67
CA TYR A 224 -0.22 -9.26 -11.05
C TYR A 224 1.18 -9.55 -10.47
N LYS A 225 1.31 -10.52 -9.57
CA LYS A 225 2.61 -11.04 -9.10
C LYS A 225 3.28 -11.97 -10.11
N ALA A 226 2.54 -12.41 -11.14
CA ALA A 226 3.03 -13.11 -12.32
C ALA A 226 3.81 -14.41 -12.02
N GLN A 227 3.45 -15.15 -10.96
CA GLN A 227 4.08 -16.44 -10.67
C GLN A 227 3.84 -17.49 -11.78
N ASP A 228 2.68 -17.44 -12.43
CA ASP A 228 2.36 -18.23 -13.61
C ASP A 228 3.30 -17.96 -14.79
N VAL A 229 3.61 -16.68 -15.03
CA VAL A 229 4.60 -16.28 -16.06
C VAL A 229 5.99 -16.78 -15.70
N LEU A 230 6.40 -16.70 -14.43
CA LEU A 230 7.69 -17.22 -13.97
C LEU A 230 7.80 -18.73 -14.14
N ILE A 231 6.75 -19.50 -13.79
CA ILE A 231 6.73 -20.95 -13.97
C ILE A 231 6.89 -21.32 -15.45
N ASN A 232 6.15 -20.65 -16.34
CA ASN A 232 6.25 -20.88 -17.79
C ASN A 232 7.64 -20.53 -18.34
N ALA A 233 8.21 -19.41 -17.89
CA ALA A 233 9.56 -19.02 -18.31
C ALA A 233 10.61 -20.04 -17.89
N ILE A 234 10.52 -20.57 -16.67
CA ILE A 234 11.44 -21.62 -16.19
C ILE A 234 11.26 -22.93 -16.97
N ALA A 235 10.02 -23.31 -17.31
CA ALA A 235 9.76 -24.49 -18.13
C ALA A 235 10.47 -24.37 -19.51
N ILE A 236 10.35 -23.23 -20.17
CA ILE A 236 11.04 -22.96 -21.44
C ILE A 236 12.57 -23.05 -21.28
N CYS A 237 13.12 -22.45 -20.24
CA CYS A 237 14.57 -22.49 -19.99
C CYS A 237 15.07 -23.93 -19.74
N ILE A 238 14.28 -24.78 -19.07
CA ILE A 238 14.62 -26.19 -18.85
C ILE A 238 14.57 -26.97 -20.19
N GLU A 239 13.57 -26.69 -21.04
CA GLU A 239 13.48 -27.27 -22.39
C GLU A 239 14.68 -26.87 -23.28
N GLU A 240 15.23 -25.67 -23.08
CA GLU A 240 16.44 -25.19 -23.72
C GLU A 240 17.75 -25.75 -23.11
N GLY A 241 17.66 -26.64 -22.12
CA GLY A 241 18.79 -27.37 -21.53
C GLY A 241 19.41 -26.70 -20.29
N LEU A 242 18.79 -25.68 -19.70
CA LEU A 242 19.26 -25.10 -18.45
C LEU A 242 18.82 -25.94 -17.25
N ASP A 243 19.75 -26.26 -16.34
CA ASP A 243 19.45 -26.97 -15.11
C ASP A 243 18.99 -25.99 -14.00
N LEU A 244 17.67 -25.82 -13.91
CA LEU A 244 17.03 -24.84 -13.02
C LEU A 244 16.12 -25.53 -12.01
N LYS A 245 16.12 -25.00 -10.77
CA LYS A 245 15.18 -25.35 -9.70
C LYS A 245 14.42 -24.10 -9.26
N LEU A 246 13.10 -24.14 -9.27
CA LEU A 246 12.25 -23.06 -8.73
C LEU A 246 11.74 -23.43 -7.35
N VAL A 247 11.90 -22.50 -6.41
CA VAL A 247 11.32 -22.56 -5.06
C VAL A 247 10.34 -21.39 -4.91
N LEU A 248 9.05 -21.73 -4.77
CA LEU A 248 8.01 -20.75 -4.48
C LEU A 248 7.75 -20.75 -2.97
N VAL A 249 7.99 -19.62 -2.32
CA VAL A 249 7.65 -19.40 -0.91
C VAL A 249 6.35 -18.60 -0.86
N VAL A 250 5.27 -19.28 -0.48
CA VAL A 250 3.93 -18.68 -0.42
C VAL A 250 3.72 -18.10 0.98
N VAL A 251 3.46 -16.78 1.01
CA VAL A 251 3.06 -16.07 2.22
C VAL A 251 1.54 -15.92 2.16
N GLY A 252 0.85 -16.54 3.12
CA GLY A 252 -0.61 -16.49 3.26
C GLY A 252 -1.08 -15.28 4.05
#